data_9524387c5269ed6fa317cd6d046c2757
#
_entry.id   9524387c5269ed6fa317cd6d046c2757
#
_cell.length_a   1.000
_cell.length_b   1.000
_cell.length_c   1.000
_cell.angle_alpha   90.00
_cell.angle_beta   90.00
_cell.angle_gamma   90.00
#
_symmetry.space_group_name_H-M   'P 1'
#
loop_
_entity.id
_entity.type
_entity.pdbx_description
1 polymer ?
#
loop_
_entity_poly.entity_id
_entity_poly.type
_entity_poly.pdbx_seq_one_letter_code
_entity_poly.pdbx_strand_id
1 'polypeptide(L)'
;GAQAPGGTGAFHQLLLLIRSIGDNKQVWISSPSWPNHAAILKHLGIQFKTYSYFDYETCEVDFSRMMSDLEKANPGDVLLLHGCCHNPTGANLSLEHWKELTKFCEKKNILPLVDLAYQGFGDGINDDVKGLRYMASNLQELCIGISCSKNFGLYRDRVGAALMVVSDKKNQKLVEENLKSFNRVTFSFPPDYGASLVEIILGGNNSQNNELIHLWENELNSMRNGMLELRKSLSASLRLSTNSTRFDFIERHRGMFSLMGLSSDQVTRLREEFGIYMVGDSRINIAGLNKDQIDYFSSSIASII
;
A
#
# COMPACT_ATOMS: atom_id res chain seq x y z
N GLY A 1 -12.27 15.01 6.61
CA GLY A 1 -11.53 14.61 5.42
C GLY A 1 -11.90 15.40 4.18
N ALA A 2 -11.19 15.18 3.10
CA ALA A 2 -11.46 15.79 1.80
C ALA A 2 -11.19 14.82 0.65
N GLN A 3 -12.00 14.92 -0.41
CA GLN A 3 -11.72 14.25 -1.66
C GLN A 3 -10.39 14.75 -2.26
N ALA A 4 -9.66 13.86 -2.93
CA ALA A 4 -8.38 14.18 -3.56
C ALA A 4 -8.24 13.46 -4.91
N PRO A 5 -7.41 13.97 -5.84
CA PRO A 5 -7.21 13.33 -7.14
C PRO A 5 -6.35 12.06 -7.04
N GLY A 6 -6.98 10.97 -6.58
CA GLY A 6 -6.36 9.67 -6.32
C GLY A 6 -5.47 9.65 -5.07
N GLY A 7 -4.85 8.51 -4.81
CA GLY A 7 -3.97 8.33 -3.65
C GLY A 7 -2.78 9.29 -3.63
N THR A 8 -2.16 9.58 -4.78
CA THR A 8 -1.07 10.55 -4.89
C THR A 8 -1.49 11.94 -4.42
N GLY A 9 -2.67 12.40 -4.85
CA GLY A 9 -3.24 13.67 -4.40
C GLY A 9 -3.56 13.65 -2.90
N ALA A 10 -4.14 12.56 -2.40
CA ALA A 10 -4.43 12.40 -0.98
C ALA A 10 -3.16 12.50 -0.12
N PHE A 11 -2.10 11.80 -0.52
CA PHE A 11 -0.79 11.88 0.14
C PHE A 11 -0.21 13.28 0.12
N HIS A 12 -0.23 13.92 -1.04
CA HIS A 12 0.26 15.28 -1.18
C HIS A 12 -0.47 16.24 -0.22
N GLN A 13 -1.81 16.15 -0.12
CA GLN A 13 -2.61 17.00 0.77
C GLN A 13 -2.33 16.73 2.26
N LEU A 14 -2.23 15.45 2.65
CA LEU A 14 -1.89 15.07 4.04
C LEU A 14 -0.49 15.54 4.43
N LEU A 15 0.48 15.44 3.53
CA LEU A 15 1.84 15.91 3.78
C LEU A 15 1.93 17.44 3.84
N LEU A 16 1.13 18.17 3.05
CA LEU A 16 0.98 19.62 3.21
C LEU A 16 0.38 19.99 4.57
N LEU A 17 -0.65 19.26 5.02
CA LEU A 17 -1.24 19.44 6.35
C LEU A 17 -0.19 19.19 7.45
N ILE A 18 0.54 18.09 7.38
CA ILE A 18 1.60 17.73 8.33
C ILE A 18 2.69 18.83 8.36
N ARG A 19 3.13 19.30 7.19
CA ARG A 19 4.11 20.37 7.08
C ARG A 19 3.61 21.69 7.69
N SER A 20 2.33 22.02 7.53
CA SER A 20 1.76 23.26 8.07
C SER A 20 1.75 23.33 9.60
N ILE A 21 1.88 22.19 10.27
CA ILE A 21 1.90 22.08 11.75
C ILE A 21 3.33 22.28 12.31
N GLY A 22 4.37 22.15 11.47
CA GLY A 22 5.76 22.39 11.85
C GLY A 22 6.78 21.81 10.88
N ASP A 23 7.84 22.56 10.64
CA ASP A 23 8.86 22.26 9.61
C ASP A 23 9.87 21.16 10.00
N ASN A 24 9.95 20.76 11.28
CA ASN A 24 10.99 19.87 11.80
C ASN A 24 10.55 18.40 11.91
N LYS A 25 9.39 18.05 11.34
CA LYS A 25 8.89 16.66 11.40
C LYS A 25 9.58 15.82 10.35
N GLN A 26 10.12 14.67 10.78
CA GLN A 26 10.70 13.68 9.90
C GLN A 26 9.68 12.61 9.55
N VAL A 27 9.62 12.19 8.30
CA VAL A 27 8.76 11.09 7.86
C VAL A 27 9.61 9.81 7.75
N TRP A 28 9.19 8.75 8.42
CA TRP A 28 9.80 7.43 8.34
C TRP A 28 9.05 6.58 7.31
N ILE A 29 9.74 6.11 6.28
CA ILE A 29 9.17 5.28 5.20
C ILE A 29 9.82 3.90 5.18
N SER A 30 9.10 2.88 4.73
CA SER A 30 9.65 1.52 4.61
C SER A 30 10.80 1.45 3.60
N SER A 31 11.73 0.54 3.83
CA SER A 31 12.75 0.15 2.86
C SER A 31 12.60 -1.34 2.55
N PRO A 32 12.18 -1.69 1.32
CA PRO A 32 11.76 -0.83 0.22
C PRO A 32 10.38 -0.19 0.43
N SER A 33 10.00 0.76 -0.45
CA SER A 33 8.71 1.42 -0.46
C SER A 33 8.26 1.75 -1.88
N TRP A 34 7.01 2.19 -2.05
CA TRP A 34 6.56 2.76 -3.30
C TRP A 34 7.39 4.02 -3.64
N PRO A 35 8.07 4.08 -4.82
CA PRO A 35 9.01 5.16 -5.12
C PRO A 35 8.43 6.57 -5.01
N ASN A 36 7.13 6.73 -5.27
CA ASN A 36 6.49 8.03 -5.17
C ASN A 36 6.39 8.56 -3.74
N HIS A 37 6.45 7.73 -2.70
CA HIS A 37 6.51 8.24 -1.32
C HIS A 37 7.72 9.16 -1.14
N ALA A 38 8.91 8.69 -1.48
CA ALA A 38 10.14 9.48 -1.41
C ALA A 38 10.12 10.67 -2.40
N ALA A 39 9.55 10.49 -3.60
CA ALA A 39 9.46 11.55 -4.60
C ALA A 39 8.56 12.70 -4.13
N ILE A 40 7.39 12.41 -3.54
CA ILE A 40 6.47 13.43 -3.01
C ILE A 40 7.11 14.17 -1.82
N LEU A 41 7.76 13.43 -0.90
CA LEU A 41 8.45 14.03 0.24
C LEU A 41 9.56 14.99 -0.21
N LYS A 42 10.39 14.56 -1.17
CA LYS A 42 11.43 15.42 -1.78
C LYS A 42 10.83 16.65 -2.46
N HIS A 43 9.77 16.47 -3.24
CA HIS A 43 9.07 17.57 -3.92
C HIS A 43 8.55 18.61 -2.93
N LEU A 44 8.02 18.19 -1.80
CA LEU A 44 7.53 19.06 -0.75
C LEU A 44 8.64 19.58 0.20
N GLY A 45 9.89 19.20 0.02
CA GLY A 45 11.00 19.58 0.90
C GLY A 45 10.89 18.99 2.31
N ILE A 46 10.17 17.88 2.48
CA ILE A 46 9.99 17.20 3.77
C ILE A 46 11.13 16.20 3.95
N GLN A 47 11.80 16.27 5.11
CA GLN A 47 12.87 15.33 5.46
C GLN A 47 12.29 13.95 5.76
N PHE A 48 12.99 12.90 5.29
CA PHE A 48 12.57 11.54 5.58
C PHE A 48 13.77 10.62 5.85
N LYS A 49 13.50 9.57 6.60
CA LYS A 49 14.39 8.42 6.85
C LYS A 49 13.69 7.14 6.45
N THR A 50 14.49 6.10 6.28
CA THR A 50 13.95 4.77 6.02
C THR A 50 14.06 3.90 7.28
N TYR A 51 13.09 3.01 7.45
CA TYR A 51 13.17 1.88 8.38
C TYR A 51 13.23 0.57 7.60
N SER A 52 13.94 -0.42 8.12
CA SER A 52 13.97 -1.77 7.55
C SER A 52 12.59 -2.38 7.60
N TYR A 53 12.11 -2.94 6.50
CA TYR A 53 10.79 -3.55 6.40
C TYR A 53 10.85 -5.00 5.94
N PHE A 54 11.77 -5.30 5.05
CA PHE A 54 11.80 -6.53 4.30
C PHE A 54 13.16 -7.21 4.41
N ASP A 55 13.16 -8.48 4.75
CA ASP A 55 14.33 -9.33 4.70
C ASP A 55 14.40 -9.99 3.33
N TYR A 56 15.46 -9.71 2.58
CA TYR A 56 15.69 -10.24 1.23
C TYR A 56 16.12 -11.72 1.20
N GLU A 57 16.53 -12.29 2.33
CA GLU A 57 16.89 -13.72 2.43
C GLU A 57 15.64 -14.57 2.60
N THR A 58 14.77 -14.18 3.53
CA THR A 58 13.52 -14.90 3.82
C THR A 58 12.35 -14.42 2.96
N CYS A 59 12.48 -13.25 2.32
CA CYS A 59 11.43 -12.55 1.60
C CYS A 59 10.18 -12.28 2.45
N GLU A 60 10.35 -11.96 3.72
CA GLU A 60 9.28 -11.67 4.67
C GLU A 60 9.50 -10.31 5.35
N VAL A 61 8.52 -9.89 6.16
CA VAL A 61 8.64 -8.67 6.97
C VAL A 61 9.65 -8.89 8.09
N ASP A 62 10.71 -8.08 8.15
CA ASP A 62 11.63 -8.03 9.30
C ASP A 62 11.11 -7.04 10.35
N PHE A 63 10.11 -7.48 11.11
CA PHE A 63 9.47 -6.63 12.09
C PHE A 63 10.41 -6.24 13.25
N SER A 64 11.31 -7.11 13.64
CA SER A 64 12.29 -6.81 14.69
C SER A 64 13.22 -5.68 14.32
N ARG A 65 13.73 -5.72 13.08
CA ARG A 65 14.61 -4.67 12.56
C ARG A 65 13.85 -3.37 12.30
N MET A 66 12.61 -3.47 11.81
CA MET A 66 11.71 -2.33 11.69
C MET A 66 11.57 -1.59 13.02
N MET A 67 11.23 -2.29 14.10
CA MET A 67 11.07 -1.70 15.42
C MET A 67 12.38 -1.11 15.98
N SER A 68 13.49 -1.80 15.76
CA SER A 68 14.83 -1.29 16.15
C SER A 68 15.19 0.02 15.44
N ASP A 69 14.86 0.16 14.17
CA ASP A 69 15.09 1.41 13.42
C ASP A 69 14.15 2.52 13.91
N LEU A 70 12.88 2.21 14.14
CA LEU A 70 11.87 3.16 14.59
C LEU A 70 12.12 3.67 16.03
N GLU A 71 12.87 2.93 16.87
CA GLU A 71 13.30 3.45 18.18
C GLU A 71 14.11 4.76 18.08
N LYS A 72 14.70 5.06 16.93
CA LYS A 72 15.42 6.30 16.63
C LYS A 72 14.50 7.48 16.25
N ALA A 73 13.18 7.24 16.12
CA ALA A 73 12.20 8.27 15.82
C ALA A 73 11.97 9.19 17.01
N ASN A 74 11.77 10.47 16.73
CA ASN A 74 11.52 11.49 17.75
C ASN A 74 10.01 11.73 17.92
N PRO A 75 9.56 12.20 19.09
CA PRO A 75 8.18 12.63 19.28
C PRO A 75 7.76 13.67 18.24
N GLY A 76 6.61 13.45 17.61
CA GLY A 76 6.08 14.30 16.55
C GLY A 76 6.52 13.91 15.13
N ASP A 77 7.44 12.95 14.98
CA ASP A 77 7.75 12.35 13.67
C ASP A 77 6.52 11.62 13.09
N VAL A 78 6.57 11.34 11.80
CA VAL A 78 5.50 10.66 11.06
C VAL A 78 5.95 9.28 10.65
N LEU A 79 5.13 8.25 10.88
CA LEU A 79 5.36 6.88 10.44
C LEU A 79 4.45 6.55 9.25
N LEU A 80 5.02 6.46 8.05
CA LEU A 80 4.29 6.04 6.86
C LEU A 80 4.23 4.52 6.78
N LEU A 81 3.01 3.99 6.71
CA LEU A 81 2.71 2.56 6.61
C LEU A 81 1.87 2.28 5.36
N HIS A 82 2.05 1.09 4.77
CA HIS A 82 1.10 0.58 3.78
C HIS A 82 -0.03 -0.15 4.52
N GLY A 83 -1.28 0.20 4.25
CA GLY A 83 -2.45 -0.36 4.93
C GLY A 83 -2.64 -1.86 4.66
N CYS A 84 -2.36 -2.28 3.44
CA CYS A 84 -2.34 -3.68 3.00
C CYS A 84 -1.56 -3.81 1.68
N CYS A 85 -1.25 -5.05 1.25
CA CYS A 85 -0.64 -5.34 -0.05
C CYS A 85 0.59 -4.48 -0.32
N HIS A 86 1.57 -4.56 0.58
CA HIS A 86 2.76 -3.70 0.56
C HIS A 86 3.43 -3.64 -0.81
N ASN A 87 3.56 -2.47 -1.37
CA ASN A 87 4.26 -2.23 -2.64
C ASN A 87 5.69 -1.75 -2.37
N PRO A 88 6.74 -2.50 -2.76
CA PRO A 88 6.77 -3.52 -3.82
C PRO A 88 6.75 -4.99 -3.33
N THR A 89 6.77 -5.28 -2.03
CA THR A 89 7.14 -6.61 -1.51
C THR A 89 6.02 -7.64 -1.59
N GLY A 90 4.77 -7.25 -1.40
CA GLY A 90 3.65 -8.16 -1.19
C GLY A 90 3.57 -8.74 0.23
N ALA A 91 4.62 -8.57 1.04
CA ALA A 91 4.65 -9.00 2.44
C ALA A 91 3.88 -8.01 3.32
N ASN A 92 2.93 -8.49 4.12
CA ASN A 92 2.06 -7.67 4.95
C ASN A 92 2.40 -7.75 6.44
N LEU A 93 2.16 -6.65 7.13
CA LEU A 93 2.13 -6.65 8.60
C LEU A 93 0.98 -7.52 9.11
N SER A 94 1.27 -8.36 10.12
CA SER A 94 0.22 -9.11 10.83
C SER A 94 -0.60 -8.18 11.73
N LEU A 95 -1.77 -8.66 12.20
CA LEU A 95 -2.58 -7.89 13.15
C LEU A 95 -1.80 -7.61 14.44
N GLU A 96 -0.95 -8.53 14.89
CA GLU A 96 -0.11 -8.32 16.08
C GLU A 96 0.94 -7.22 15.82
N HIS A 97 1.56 -7.19 14.64
CA HIS A 97 2.44 -6.09 14.25
C HIS A 97 1.72 -4.73 14.29
N TRP A 98 0.49 -4.65 13.79
CA TRP A 98 -0.32 -3.44 13.88
C TRP A 98 -0.60 -3.01 15.32
N LYS A 99 -0.91 -3.95 16.21
CA LYS A 99 -1.12 -3.68 17.63
C LYS A 99 0.14 -3.14 18.31
N GLU A 100 1.30 -3.72 18.02
CA GLU A 100 2.58 -3.26 18.55
C GLU A 100 2.95 -1.88 18.03
N LEU A 101 2.78 -1.63 16.73
CA LEU A 101 2.99 -0.31 16.13
C LEU A 101 2.05 0.74 16.72
N THR A 102 0.81 0.38 17.00
CA THR A 102 -0.16 1.29 17.65
C THR A 102 0.35 1.73 19.03
N LYS A 103 0.76 0.77 19.86
CA LYS A 103 1.34 1.07 21.18
C LYS A 103 2.63 1.90 21.08
N PHE A 104 3.47 1.59 20.11
CA PHE A 104 4.69 2.35 19.83
C PHE A 104 4.38 3.80 19.45
N CYS A 105 3.45 4.02 18.53
CA CYS A 105 3.05 5.36 18.11
C CYS A 105 2.47 6.17 19.26
N GLU A 106 1.61 5.58 20.08
CA GLU A 106 1.04 6.21 21.28
C GLU A 106 2.15 6.60 22.27
N LYS A 107 3.00 5.64 22.65
CA LYS A 107 4.06 5.83 23.63
C LYS A 107 5.09 6.88 23.19
N LYS A 108 5.46 6.92 21.93
CA LYS A 108 6.47 7.84 21.38
C LYS A 108 5.87 9.12 20.80
N ASN A 109 4.56 9.28 20.82
CA ASN A 109 3.88 10.41 20.18
C ASN A 109 4.26 10.55 18.69
N ILE A 110 4.17 9.44 17.94
CA ILE A 110 4.41 9.38 16.49
C ILE A 110 3.07 9.45 15.77
N LEU A 111 2.97 10.26 14.71
CA LEU A 111 1.77 10.35 13.88
C LEU A 111 1.82 9.30 12.77
N PRO A 112 0.91 8.30 12.76
CA PRO A 112 0.83 7.39 11.63
C PRO A 112 0.23 8.07 10.40
N LEU A 113 0.77 7.72 9.22
CA LEU A 113 0.26 8.07 7.90
C LEU A 113 0.12 6.78 7.08
N VAL A 114 -1.11 6.35 6.84
CA VAL A 114 -1.37 5.06 6.20
C VAL A 114 -1.77 5.24 4.74
N ASP A 115 -1.05 4.55 3.84
CA ASP A 115 -1.41 4.41 2.42
C ASP A 115 -2.35 3.21 2.23
N LEU A 116 -3.58 3.49 1.82
CA LEU A 116 -4.61 2.49 1.55
C LEU A 116 -4.99 2.48 0.07
N ALA A 117 -4.10 1.92 -0.76
CA ALA A 117 -4.29 1.88 -2.21
C ALA A 117 -4.82 0.53 -2.74
N TYR A 118 -4.80 -0.53 -1.93
CA TYR A 118 -5.08 -1.91 -2.38
C TYR A 118 -6.15 -2.63 -1.56
N GLN A 119 -6.99 -1.91 -0.83
CA GLN A 119 -8.06 -2.50 -0.03
C GLN A 119 -8.96 -3.41 -0.88
N GLY A 120 -9.14 -4.65 -0.44
CA GLY A 120 -9.89 -5.70 -1.12
C GLY A 120 -9.04 -6.67 -1.94
N PHE A 121 -7.75 -6.38 -2.15
CA PHE A 121 -6.84 -7.23 -2.93
C PHE A 121 -5.94 -8.16 -2.09
N GLY A 122 -5.98 -8.06 -0.77
CA GLY A 122 -5.27 -8.96 0.13
C GLY A 122 -6.11 -10.17 0.51
N ASP A 123 -6.77 -10.08 1.64
CA ASP A 123 -7.65 -11.13 2.19
C ASP A 123 -9.14 -10.76 2.12
N GLY A 124 -9.48 -9.51 1.75
CA GLY A 124 -10.82 -9.01 1.57
C GLY A 124 -11.00 -7.57 2.05
N ILE A 125 -12.13 -6.94 1.66
CA ILE A 125 -12.40 -5.51 1.95
C ILE A 125 -12.28 -5.20 3.44
N ASN A 126 -12.80 -6.08 4.30
CA ASN A 126 -12.80 -5.88 5.74
C ASN A 126 -11.53 -6.41 6.41
N ASP A 127 -10.98 -7.51 5.91
CA ASP A 127 -9.80 -8.14 6.48
C ASP A 127 -8.54 -7.29 6.27
N ASP A 128 -8.40 -6.70 5.11
CA ASP A 128 -7.27 -5.85 4.73
C ASP A 128 -7.12 -4.60 5.61
N VAL A 129 -8.17 -4.16 6.25
CA VAL A 129 -8.18 -2.94 7.09
C VAL A 129 -8.32 -3.22 8.58
N LYS A 130 -8.26 -4.48 9.04
CA LYS A 130 -8.35 -4.83 10.46
C LYS A 130 -7.29 -4.11 11.30
N GLY A 131 -6.05 -4.11 10.82
CA GLY A 131 -4.94 -3.42 11.49
C GLY A 131 -5.11 -1.91 11.52
N LEU A 132 -5.48 -1.31 10.39
CA LEU A 132 -5.77 0.12 10.31
C LEU A 132 -6.94 0.52 11.22
N ARG A 133 -8.03 -0.25 11.22
CA ARG A 133 -9.18 0.01 12.11
C ARG A 133 -8.80 -0.11 13.59
N TYR A 134 -7.97 -1.09 13.94
CA TYR A 134 -7.46 -1.21 15.30
C TYR A 134 -6.67 0.05 15.69
N MET A 135 -5.76 0.50 14.83
CA MET A 135 -4.97 1.72 15.05
C MET A 135 -5.86 2.97 15.17
N ALA A 136 -6.85 3.13 14.28
CA ALA A 136 -7.79 4.24 14.29
C ALA A 136 -8.68 4.28 15.55
N SER A 137 -8.96 3.13 16.14
CA SER A 137 -9.77 3.03 17.37
C SER A 137 -8.98 3.28 18.65
N ASN A 138 -7.64 3.24 18.58
CA ASN A 138 -6.78 3.33 19.76
C ASN A 138 -5.87 4.56 19.78
N LEU A 139 -5.71 5.26 18.66
CA LEU A 139 -4.92 6.50 18.60
C LEU A 139 -5.82 7.73 18.51
N GLN A 140 -5.32 8.83 19.07
CA GLN A 140 -6.01 10.12 19.01
C GLN A 140 -5.92 10.78 17.63
N GLU A 141 -4.83 10.52 16.90
CA GLU A 141 -4.55 11.10 15.60
C GLU A 141 -3.99 10.05 14.65
N LEU A 142 -4.51 10.05 13.41
CA LEU A 142 -4.08 9.15 12.35
C LEU A 142 -4.44 9.76 10.99
N CYS A 143 -3.49 9.81 10.06
CA CYS A 143 -3.70 10.21 8.68
C CYS A 143 -3.87 8.99 7.77
N ILE A 144 -4.83 9.04 6.83
CA ILE A 144 -5.11 7.95 5.89
C ILE A 144 -5.25 8.53 4.48
N GLY A 145 -4.41 8.09 3.56
CA GLY A 145 -4.54 8.36 2.13
C GLY A 145 -5.23 7.18 1.43
N ILE A 146 -6.41 7.41 0.88
CA ILE A 146 -7.21 6.38 0.19
C ILE A 146 -7.12 6.58 -1.32
N SER A 147 -7.05 5.47 -2.06
CA SER A 147 -7.11 5.46 -3.52
C SER A 147 -8.15 4.48 -4.03
N CYS A 148 -9.01 4.93 -4.93
CA CYS A 148 -9.96 4.09 -5.67
C CYS A 148 -9.40 3.64 -7.03
N SER A 149 -8.13 3.89 -7.31
CA SER A 149 -7.53 3.57 -8.62
C SER A 149 -7.57 2.07 -8.92
N LYS A 150 -7.39 1.20 -7.92
CA LYS A 150 -7.29 -0.24 -8.14
C LYS A 150 -8.62 -0.95 -7.85
N ASN A 151 -9.17 -0.79 -6.66
CA ASN A 151 -10.37 -1.51 -6.24
C ASN A 151 -11.67 -1.08 -6.94
N PHE A 152 -11.68 0.08 -7.60
CA PHE A 152 -12.74 0.52 -8.51
C PHE A 152 -12.28 0.57 -9.98
N GLY A 153 -11.02 0.29 -10.29
CA GLY A 153 -10.49 0.41 -11.64
C GLY A 153 -10.39 1.85 -12.18
N LEU A 154 -10.59 2.86 -11.34
CA LEU A 154 -10.65 4.28 -11.72
C LEU A 154 -9.25 4.93 -11.75
N TYR A 155 -8.33 4.33 -12.52
CA TYR A 155 -6.93 4.80 -12.57
C TYR A 155 -6.78 6.21 -13.12
N ARG A 156 -7.55 6.53 -14.17
CA ARG A 156 -7.45 7.81 -14.90
C ARG A 156 -8.39 8.87 -14.35
N ASP A 157 -9.47 8.47 -13.72
CA ASP A 157 -10.49 9.38 -13.16
C ASP A 157 -10.04 10.04 -11.86
N ARG A 158 -8.90 9.63 -11.31
CA ARG A 158 -8.21 10.24 -10.18
C ARG A 158 -9.07 10.36 -8.93
N VAL A 159 -9.57 9.25 -8.42
CA VAL A 159 -10.44 9.20 -7.24
C VAL A 159 -9.67 8.74 -6.01
N GLY A 160 -9.76 9.50 -4.93
CA GLY A 160 -9.16 9.21 -3.64
C GLY A 160 -9.67 10.16 -2.56
N ALA A 161 -9.22 9.94 -1.34
CA ALA A 161 -9.57 10.77 -0.20
C ALA A 161 -8.38 10.92 0.78
N ALA A 162 -8.21 12.12 1.30
CA ALA A 162 -7.36 12.43 2.43
C ALA A 162 -8.22 12.46 3.70
N LEU A 163 -7.97 11.55 4.63
CA LEU A 163 -8.70 11.44 5.88
C LEU A 163 -7.75 11.66 7.06
N MET A 164 -8.27 12.25 8.14
CA MET A 164 -7.58 12.34 9.42
C MET A 164 -8.54 12.02 10.56
N VAL A 165 -8.18 11.07 11.38
CA VAL A 165 -8.79 10.84 12.69
C VAL A 165 -8.22 11.88 13.63
N VAL A 166 -9.09 12.52 14.40
CA VAL A 166 -8.73 13.52 15.41
C VAL A 166 -9.55 13.29 16.68
N SER A 167 -8.94 13.54 17.83
CA SER A 167 -9.57 13.32 19.14
C SER A 167 -10.66 14.35 19.48
N ASP A 168 -10.56 15.58 18.96
CA ASP A 168 -11.45 16.70 19.29
C ASP A 168 -12.28 17.12 18.07
N LYS A 169 -13.59 17.22 18.24
CA LYS A 169 -14.52 17.71 17.20
C LYS A 169 -14.18 19.13 16.71
N LYS A 170 -13.57 19.98 17.55
CA LYS A 170 -13.12 21.31 17.10
C LYS A 170 -12.03 21.20 16.05
N ASN A 171 -11.10 20.24 16.23
CA ASN A 171 -10.02 19.97 15.28
C ASN A 171 -10.54 19.36 13.98
N GLN A 172 -11.65 18.63 14.02
CA GLN A 172 -12.23 18.03 12.80
C GLN A 172 -12.53 19.09 11.74
N LYS A 173 -13.22 20.18 12.13
CA LYS A 173 -13.55 21.26 11.20
C LYS A 173 -12.29 21.97 10.68
N LEU A 174 -11.34 22.24 11.58
CA LEU A 174 -10.08 22.88 11.23
C LEU A 174 -9.28 22.05 10.21
N VAL A 175 -9.15 20.74 10.43
CA VAL A 175 -8.49 19.82 9.49
C VAL A 175 -9.19 19.81 8.13
N GLU A 176 -10.52 19.74 8.12
CA GLU A 176 -11.30 19.75 6.88
C GLU A 176 -11.11 21.04 6.10
N GLU A 177 -11.16 22.20 6.76
CA GLU A 177 -10.96 23.50 6.14
C GLU A 177 -9.53 23.67 5.58
N ASN A 178 -8.52 23.19 6.30
CA ASN A 178 -7.14 23.21 5.81
C ASN A 178 -6.96 22.30 4.60
N LEU A 179 -7.48 21.07 4.61
CA LEU A 179 -7.42 20.16 3.45
C LEU A 179 -8.11 20.78 2.23
N LYS A 180 -9.30 21.39 2.41
CA LYS A 180 -10.01 22.11 1.33
C LYS A 180 -9.19 23.31 0.82
N SER A 181 -8.53 24.05 1.71
CA SER A 181 -7.65 25.16 1.34
C SER A 181 -6.46 24.69 0.51
N PHE A 182 -5.80 23.60 0.91
CA PHE A 182 -4.71 23.01 0.13
C PHE A 182 -5.20 22.50 -1.23
N ASN A 183 -6.38 21.86 -1.29
CA ASN A 183 -7.00 21.49 -2.55
C ASN A 183 -7.16 22.73 -3.45
N ARG A 184 -7.68 23.82 -2.88
CA ARG A 184 -7.96 25.05 -3.63
C ARG A 184 -6.71 25.65 -4.29
N VAL A 185 -5.57 25.61 -3.62
CA VAL A 185 -4.32 26.19 -4.15
C VAL A 185 -3.52 25.22 -5.01
N THR A 186 -3.78 23.91 -4.91
CA THR A 186 -3.03 22.89 -5.66
C THR A 186 -3.69 22.55 -7.01
N PHE A 187 -4.99 22.28 -7.01
CA PHE A 187 -5.74 21.87 -8.21
C PHE A 187 -7.18 22.44 -8.26
N SER A 188 -7.52 23.37 -7.40
CA SER A 188 -8.83 24.00 -7.24
C SER A 188 -9.91 23.03 -6.69
N PHE A 189 -10.33 22.05 -7.49
CA PHE A 189 -11.28 21.00 -7.12
C PHE A 189 -10.78 19.65 -7.64
N PRO A 190 -10.99 18.55 -6.91
CA PRO A 190 -10.71 17.21 -7.44
C PRO A 190 -11.70 16.87 -8.56
N PRO A 191 -11.36 15.93 -9.46
CA PRO A 191 -12.29 15.48 -10.50
C PRO A 191 -13.56 14.88 -9.91
N ASP A 192 -14.71 15.26 -10.45
CA ASP A 192 -16.03 14.88 -9.93
C ASP A 192 -16.51 13.54 -10.47
N TYR A 193 -16.34 13.28 -11.76
CA TYR A 193 -16.93 12.13 -12.44
C TYR A 193 -16.64 10.79 -11.76
N GLY A 194 -15.38 10.49 -11.51
CA GLY A 194 -15.00 9.22 -10.87
C GLY A 194 -15.48 9.13 -9.41
N ALA A 195 -15.54 10.25 -8.68
CA ALA A 195 -16.08 10.28 -7.32
C ALA A 195 -17.58 10.00 -7.30
N SER A 196 -18.33 10.56 -8.25
CA SER A 196 -19.76 10.30 -8.43
C SER A 196 -20.05 8.82 -8.75
N LEU A 197 -19.17 8.15 -9.52
CA LEU A 197 -19.28 6.70 -9.74
C LEU A 197 -19.13 5.92 -8.43
N VAL A 198 -18.15 6.27 -7.60
CA VAL A 198 -17.96 5.63 -6.28
C VAL A 198 -19.16 5.91 -5.36
N GLU A 199 -19.69 7.14 -5.36
CA GLU A 199 -20.86 7.51 -4.59
C GLU A 199 -22.10 6.73 -5.05
N ILE A 200 -22.33 6.58 -6.35
CA ILE A 200 -23.44 5.79 -6.88
C ILE A 200 -23.33 4.33 -6.44
N ILE A 201 -22.15 3.75 -6.42
CA ILE A 201 -21.95 2.35 -6.03
C ILE A 201 -22.09 2.18 -4.52
N LEU A 202 -21.50 3.07 -3.70
CA LEU A 202 -21.44 2.91 -2.25
C LEU A 202 -22.48 3.73 -1.49
N GLY A 203 -23.05 4.76 -2.09
CA GLY A 203 -23.75 5.87 -1.42
C GLY A 203 -25.24 5.71 -1.22
N GLY A 204 -25.84 4.53 -1.26
CA GLY A 204 -27.28 4.47 -1.15
C GLY A 204 -27.86 3.49 -0.14
N ASN A 205 -28.95 3.94 0.52
CA ASN A 205 -29.78 3.09 1.38
C ASN A 205 -30.95 2.43 0.62
N ASN A 206 -30.90 2.39 -0.72
CA ASN A 206 -31.96 1.80 -1.54
C ASN A 206 -31.57 0.38 -2.01
N SER A 207 -32.56 -0.46 -2.34
CA SER A 207 -32.35 -1.84 -2.83
C SER A 207 -31.44 -1.91 -4.07
N GLN A 208 -31.53 -0.95 -5.00
CA GLN A 208 -30.66 -0.88 -6.18
C GLN A 208 -29.20 -0.67 -5.85
N ASN A 209 -28.87 0.09 -4.82
CA ASN A 209 -27.49 0.32 -4.41
C ASN A 209 -26.89 -0.92 -3.73
N ASN A 210 -27.71 -1.73 -3.04
CA ASN A 210 -27.23 -3.01 -2.51
C ASN A 210 -26.81 -3.96 -3.63
N GLU A 211 -27.51 -3.98 -4.77
CA GLU A 211 -27.10 -4.77 -5.92
C GLU A 211 -25.77 -4.30 -6.52
N LEU A 212 -25.56 -2.98 -6.64
CA LEU A 212 -24.29 -2.42 -7.15
C LEU A 212 -23.12 -2.69 -6.21
N ILE A 213 -23.32 -2.57 -4.89
CA ILE A 213 -22.28 -2.93 -3.89
C ILE A 213 -21.92 -4.41 -4.03
N HIS A 214 -22.90 -5.31 -4.09
CA HIS A 214 -22.65 -6.73 -4.23
C HIS A 214 -21.98 -7.09 -5.55
N LEU A 215 -22.36 -6.44 -6.66
CA LEU A 215 -21.71 -6.63 -7.95
C LEU A 215 -20.24 -6.22 -7.88
N TRP A 216 -19.95 -5.03 -7.36
CA TRP A 216 -18.60 -4.52 -7.17
C TRP A 216 -17.75 -5.42 -6.24
N GLU A 217 -18.32 -5.85 -5.10
CA GLU A 217 -17.65 -6.77 -4.18
C GLU A 217 -17.32 -8.11 -4.84
N ASN A 218 -18.24 -8.65 -5.64
CA ASN A 218 -18.04 -9.91 -6.36
C ASN A 218 -16.95 -9.80 -7.42
N GLU A 219 -16.91 -8.70 -8.18
CA GLU A 219 -15.84 -8.45 -9.15
C GLU A 219 -14.48 -8.32 -8.45
N LEU A 220 -14.41 -7.54 -7.38
CA LEU A 220 -13.18 -7.37 -6.60
C LEU A 220 -12.71 -8.68 -5.98
N ASN A 221 -13.63 -9.48 -5.45
CA ASN A 221 -13.35 -10.82 -4.93
C ASN A 221 -12.84 -11.76 -6.03
N SER A 222 -13.42 -11.70 -7.22
CA SER A 222 -12.98 -12.50 -8.38
C SER A 222 -11.55 -12.13 -8.79
N MET A 223 -11.23 -10.83 -8.88
CA MET A 223 -9.87 -10.36 -9.19
C MET A 223 -8.86 -10.79 -8.11
N ARG A 224 -9.21 -10.64 -6.84
CA ARG A 224 -8.36 -11.10 -5.73
C ARG A 224 -8.09 -12.60 -5.79
N ASN A 225 -9.14 -13.40 -5.94
CA ASN A 225 -9.03 -14.85 -5.98
C ASN A 225 -8.18 -15.32 -7.17
N GLY A 226 -8.34 -14.68 -8.34
CA GLY A 226 -7.49 -14.94 -9.51
C GLY A 226 -6.01 -14.70 -9.23
N MET A 227 -5.67 -13.60 -8.53
CA MET A 227 -4.27 -13.35 -8.12
C MET A 227 -3.77 -14.36 -7.09
N LEU A 228 -4.58 -14.80 -6.14
CA LEU A 228 -4.20 -15.81 -5.16
C LEU A 228 -3.95 -17.16 -5.83
N GLU A 229 -4.76 -17.54 -6.82
CA GLU A 229 -4.54 -18.75 -7.61
C GLU A 229 -3.24 -18.66 -8.44
N LEU A 230 -2.95 -17.51 -9.05
CA LEU A 230 -1.69 -17.31 -9.77
C LEU A 230 -0.48 -17.40 -8.83
N ARG A 231 -0.56 -16.85 -7.63
CA ARG A 231 0.49 -16.97 -6.59
C ARG A 231 0.74 -18.43 -6.22
N LYS A 232 -0.32 -19.18 -5.95
CA LYS A 232 -0.26 -20.60 -5.62
C LYS A 232 0.36 -21.41 -6.76
N SER A 233 -0.10 -21.19 -7.99
CA SER A 233 0.42 -21.90 -9.18
C SER A 233 1.89 -21.56 -9.43
N LEU A 234 2.27 -20.28 -9.31
CA LEU A 234 3.66 -19.84 -9.48
C LEU A 234 4.58 -20.41 -8.41
N SER A 235 4.18 -20.37 -7.14
CA SER A 235 4.95 -20.94 -6.03
C SER A 235 5.17 -22.46 -6.23
N ALA A 236 4.12 -23.18 -6.60
CA ALA A 236 4.20 -24.64 -6.87
C ALA A 236 5.12 -24.97 -8.06
N SER A 237 5.00 -24.23 -9.17
CA SER A 237 5.85 -24.44 -10.35
C SER A 237 7.32 -24.08 -10.07
N LEU A 238 7.59 -23.00 -9.34
CA LEU A 238 8.95 -22.65 -8.91
C LEU A 238 9.55 -23.71 -7.98
N ARG A 239 8.78 -24.22 -7.02
CA ARG A 239 9.23 -25.30 -6.13
C ARG A 239 9.64 -26.54 -6.92
N LEU A 240 8.86 -26.95 -7.91
CA LEU A 240 9.17 -28.09 -8.78
C LEU A 240 10.40 -27.81 -9.65
N SER A 241 10.46 -26.66 -10.31
CA SER A 241 11.55 -26.32 -11.24
C SER A 241 12.89 -26.13 -10.55
N THR A 242 12.90 -25.55 -9.34
CA THR A 242 14.14 -25.27 -8.58
C THR A 242 14.50 -26.37 -7.57
N ASN A 243 13.61 -27.33 -7.33
CA ASN A 243 13.70 -28.32 -6.24
C ASN A 243 13.99 -27.65 -4.87
N SER A 244 13.36 -26.51 -4.61
CA SER A 244 13.61 -25.67 -3.43
C SER A 244 12.32 -25.02 -2.92
N THR A 245 12.26 -24.78 -1.62
CA THR A 245 11.19 -24.03 -0.94
C THR A 245 11.44 -22.51 -0.94
N ARG A 246 12.52 -22.05 -1.57
CA ARG A 246 12.96 -20.64 -1.57
C ARG A 246 11.85 -19.65 -1.95
N PHE A 247 10.97 -20.02 -2.87
CA PHE A 247 9.93 -19.16 -3.41
C PHE A 247 8.53 -19.39 -2.83
N ASP A 248 8.39 -20.16 -1.78
CA ASP A 248 7.10 -20.46 -1.13
C ASP A 248 6.43 -19.21 -0.51
N PHE A 249 7.20 -18.18 -0.21
CA PHE A 249 6.69 -16.92 0.28
C PHE A 249 5.71 -16.27 -0.70
N ILE A 250 5.81 -16.54 -2.01
CA ILE A 250 4.94 -15.96 -3.04
C ILE A 250 3.47 -16.32 -2.78
N GLU A 251 3.17 -17.51 -2.33
CA GLU A 251 1.81 -17.93 -1.98
C GLU A 251 1.26 -17.19 -0.74
N ARG A 252 2.14 -16.85 0.21
CA ARG A 252 1.78 -16.13 1.43
C ARG A 252 1.61 -14.64 1.22
N HIS A 253 2.29 -14.05 0.23
CA HIS A 253 2.19 -12.63 -0.09
C HIS A 253 0.80 -12.26 -0.63
N ARG A 254 0.48 -10.96 -0.58
CA ARG A 254 -0.82 -10.43 -0.99
C ARG A 254 -0.67 -9.25 -1.95
N GLY A 255 -1.74 -8.98 -2.71
CA GLY A 255 -1.79 -7.88 -3.66
C GLY A 255 -1.11 -8.17 -4.99
N MET A 256 -0.83 -7.11 -5.74
CA MET A 256 -0.40 -7.19 -7.14
C MET A 256 1.09 -7.51 -7.32
N PHE A 257 1.92 -7.38 -6.29
CA PHE A 257 3.38 -7.45 -6.43
C PHE A 257 4.02 -8.47 -5.47
N SER A 258 5.19 -8.96 -5.87
CA SER A 258 6.17 -9.60 -4.99
C SER A 258 7.58 -9.26 -5.44
N LEU A 259 8.51 -9.18 -4.49
CA LEU A 259 9.95 -9.17 -4.78
C LEU A 259 10.45 -10.60 -4.79
N MET A 260 11.16 -10.98 -5.85
CA MET A 260 11.65 -12.36 -6.04
C MET A 260 12.95 -12.65 -5.27
N GLY A 261 13.61 -11.62 -4.74
CA GLY A 261 14.92 -11.78 -4.10
C GLY A 261 16.02 -12.22 -5.08
N LEU A 262 15.93 -11.83 -6.36
CA LEU A 262 16.95 -12.06 -7.37
C LEU A 262 17.95 -10.92 -7.41
N SER A 263 19.21 -11.21 -7.72
CA SER A 263 20.23 -10.21 -7.94
C SER A 263 20.02 -9.46 -9.26
N SER A 264 20.64 -8.30 -9.41
CA SER A 264 20.62 -7.51 -10.65
C SER A 264 21.17 -8.31 -11.84
N ASP A 265 22.19 -9.15 -11.62
CA ASP A 265 22.77 -10.01 -12.66
C ASP A 265 21.79 -11.08 -13.10
N GLN A 266 21.08 -11.70 -12.15
CA GLN A 266 20.01 -12.68 -12.43
C GLN A 266 18.87 -12.03 -13.21
N VAL A 267 18.44 -10.83 -12.84
CA VAL A 267 17.41 -10.08 -13.58
C VAL A 267 17.90 -9.74 -15.00
N THR A 268 19.16 -9.40 -15.17
CA THR A 268 19.76 -9.13 -16.49
C THR A 268 19.79 -10.40 -17.34
N ARG A 269 20.20 -11.54 -16.78
CA ARG A 269 20.18 -12.85 -17.46
C ARG A 269 18.78 -13.26 -17.89
N LEU A 270 17.74 -13.05 -17.05
CA LEU A 270 16.35 -13.34 -17.44
C LEU A 270 15.95 -12.56 -18.70
N ARG A 271 16.37 -11.31 -18.81
CA ARG A 271 16.09 -10.48 -19.99
C ARG A 271 16.86 -10.96 -21.23
N GLU A 272 18.15 -11.21 -21.09
CA GLU A 272 19.05 -11.46 -22.22
C GLU A 272 18.95 -12.91 -22.75
N GLU A 273 18.81 -13.89 -21.84
CA GLU A 273 18.79 -15.30 -22.21
C GLU A 273 17.36 -15.82 -22.46
N PHE A 274 16.33 -15.25 -21.79
CA PHE A 274 14.97 -15.78 -21.80
C PHE A 274 13.90 -14.77 -22.27
N GLY A 275 14.27 -13.53 -22.59
CA GLY A 275 13.30 -12.50 -23.01
C GLY A 275 12.29 -12.11 -21.92
N ILE A 276 12.60 -12.36 -20.63
CA ILE A 276 11.76 -12.04 -19.50
C ILE A 276 12.16 -10.67 -18.94
N TYR A 277 11.26 -9.70 -19.09
CA TYR A 277 11.45 -8.32 -18.65
C TYR A 277 10.91 -8.13 -17.24
N MET A 278 11.79 -7.90 -16.29
CA MET A 278 11.52 -7.66 -14.89
C MET A 278 12.11 -6.32 -14.45
N VAL A 279 11.51 -5.68 -13.45
CA VAL A 279 12.10 -4.47 -12.84
C VAL A 279 13.41 -4.84 -12.15
N GLY A 280 14.41 -3.93 -12.18
CA GLY A 280 15.75 -4.21 -11.69
C GLY A 280 15.87 -4.60 -10.20
N ASP A 281 14.85 -4.31 -9.39
CA ASP A 281 14.71 -4.75 -8.00
C ASP A 281 14.13 -6.16 -7.86
N SER A 282 13.97 -6.90 -8.95
CA SER A 282 13.33 -8.24 -9.04
C SER A 282 11.83 -8.25 -8.69
N ARG A 283 11.14 -7.13 -8.82
CA ARG A 283 9.69 -7.05 -8.62
C ARG A 283 8.94 -7.67 -9.79
N ILE A 284 7.99 -8.55 -9.46
CA ILE A 284 7.01 -9.09 -10.41
C ILE A 284 5.62 -8.52 -10.16
N ASN A 285 4.85 -8.41 -11.25
CA ASN A 285 3.43 -8.07 -11.18
C ASN A 285 2.60 -9.35 -11.35
N ILE A 286 2.06 -9.85 -10.24
CA ILE A 286 1.24 -11.08 -10.22
C ILE A 286 -0.02 -10.90 -11.08
N ALA A 287 -0.67 -9.74 -11.03
CA ALA A 287 -1.87 -9.48 -11.82
C ALA A 287 -1.63 -9.47 -13.34
N GLY A 288 -0.37 -9.31 -13.76
CA GLY A 288 0.04 -9.35 -15.16
C GLY A 288 0.59 -10.70 -15.63
N LEU A 289 0.65 -11.72 -14.75
CA LEU A 289 1.11 -13.04 -15.13
C LEU A 289 0.07 -13.76 -15.99
N ASN A 290 0.55 -14.34 -17.09
CA ASN A 290 -0.24 -15.29 -17.88
C ASN A 290 -0.03 -16.69 -17.31
N LYS A 291 -1.14 -17.37 -16.98
CA LYS A 291 -1.11 -18.73 -16.42
C LYS A 291 -0.35 -19.71 -17.31
N ASP A 292 -0.47 -19.59 -18.62
CA ASP A 292 0.20 -20.46 -19.60
C ASP A 292 1.72 -20.24 -19.68
N GLN A 293 2.23 -19.16 -19.09
CA GLN A 293 3.65 -18.82 -19.08
C GLN A 293 4.34 -19.14 -17.74
N ILE A 294 3.60 -19.61 -16.74
CA ILE A 294 4.16 -19.88 -15.39
C ILE A 294 5.28 -20.91 -15.46
N ASP A 295 5.12 -21.99 -16.20
CA ASP A 295 6.13 -23.04 -16.29
C ASP A 295 7.39 -22.58 -17.02
N TYR A 296 7.22 -21.79 -18.09
CA TYR A 296 8.35 -21.15 -18.79
C TYR A 296 9.09 -20.19 -17.86
N PHE A 297 8.37 -19.34 -17.14
CA PHE A 297 8.95 -18.43 -16.18
C PHE A 297 9.71 -19.16 -15.08
N SER A 298 9.11 -20.23 -14.53
CA SER A 298 9.70 -21.00 -13.42
C SER A 298 10.95 -21.77 -13.85
N SER A 299 10.95 -22.37 -15.05
CA SER A 299 12.14 -23.04 -15.60
C SER A 299 13.26 -22.06 -15.92
N SER A 300 12.92 -20.87 -16.41
CA SER A 300 13.90 -19.79 -16.64
C SER A 300 14.53 -19.31 -15.33
N ILE A 301 13.74 -19.14 -14.27
CA ILE A 301 14.26 -18.85 -12.93
C ILE A 301 15.21 -19.95 -12.45
N ALA A 302 14.84 -21.23 -12.59
CA ALA A 302 15.67 -22.35 -12.18
C ALA A 302 17.04 -22.38 -12.91
N SER A 303 17.09 -21.87 -14.14
CA SER A 303 18.33 -21.87 -14.95
C SER A 303 19.32 -20.75 -14.54
N ILE A 304 18.90 -19.76 -13.77
CA ILE A 304 19.73 -18.60 -13.40
C ILE A 304 20.15 -18.56 -11.93
N ILE A 305 19.59 -19.45 -11.07
CA ILE A 305 19.86 -19.48 -9.62
C ILE A 305 20.91 -20.50 -9.23
#